data_dc155f4bb2816a2648df1308ff356404
#
_entry.id   dc155f4bb2816a2648df1308ff356404
#
_cell.length_a   1.000
_cell.length_b   1.000
_cell.length_c   1.000
_cell.angle_alpha   90.00
_cell.angle_beta   90.00
_cell.angle_gamma   90.00
#
_symmetry.space_group_name_H-M   'P 1'
#
loop_
_entity.id
_entity.type
_entity.pdbx_description
1 polymer ?
#
loop_
_entity_poly.entity_id
_entity_poly.type
_entity_poly.pdbx_seq_one_letter_code
_entity_poly.pdbx_strand_id
1 'polypeptide(L)'
;MFTGLVQDVGRIVAARRVGAGLDLEVRHALPGEPVEPGESIAVDGCCLTVTITRPGSFRADLSPETLARTGGSRRWRPGREVHLERALRAGDRMGGHLVQGHVDQEVRVLGLRRVAGGGAVLRVELPRGGRPLVVEKGSVALDGVSLTVARLGGGWFEVALVPETLARTTLGRRRPGDRLCVEWDVMLKAAAAGRGR
;
A
#
# COMPACT_ATOMS: atom_id res chain seq x y z
N MET A 1 7.92 8.42 5.78
CA MET A 1 6.80 9.14 5.12
C MET A 1 6.92 8.93 3.63
N PHE A 2 5.80 8.75 2.93
CA PHE A 2 5.70 8.40 1.52
C PHE A 2 4.63 9.26 0.84
N THR A 3 4.51 9.18 -0.47
CA THR A 3 3.52 9.91 -1.26
C THR A 3 2.39 9.03 -1.77
N GLY A 4 2.60 7.71 -1.78
CA GLY A 4 1.74 6.74 -2.44
C GLY A 4 1.93 6.68 -3.96
N LEU A 5 3.06 7.15 -4.47
CA LEU A 5 3.45 7.03 -5.87
C LEU A 5 4.46 5.88 -6.02
N VAL A 6 3.97 4.77 -6.54
CA VAL A 6 4.78 3.55 -6.72
C VAL A 6 5.93 3.81 -7.68
N GLN A 7 7.15 3.50 -7.23
CA GLN A 7 8.39 3.68 -7.98
C GLN A 7 8.82 2.39 -8.70
N ASP A 8 8.46 1.22 -8.13
CA ASP A 8 8.80 -0.08 -8.69
C ASP A 8 7.77 -1.16 -8.27
N VAL A 9 7.67 -2.21 -9.06
CA VAL A 9 6.94 -3.43 -8.70
C VAL A 9 7.96 -4.55 -8.47
N GLY A 10 8.39 -4.66 -7.22
CA GLY A 10 9.33 -5.68 -6.79
C GLY A 10 8.69 -7.06 -6.63
N ARG A 11 9.49 -8.04 -6.25
CA ARG A 11 9.06 -9.43 -6.02
C ARG A 11 9.66 -9.99 -4.74
N ILE A 12 8.82 -10.56 -3.89
CA ILE A 12 9.28 -11.34 -2.73
C ILE A 12 10.02 -12.59 -3.23
N VAL A 13 11.28 -12.75 -2.85
CA VAL A 13 12.10 -13.91 -3.21
C VAL A 13 12.26 -14.89 -2.06
N ALA A 14 12.22 -14.40 -0.82
CA ALA A 14 12.22 -15.24 0.38
C ALA A 14 11.36 -14.62 1.49
N ALA A 15 10.78 -15.47 2.32
CA ALA A 15 10.04 -15.10 3.51
C ALA A 15 10.28 -16.19 4.57
N ARG A 16 10.96 -15.86 5.65
CA ARG A 16 11.37 -16.81 6.69
C ARG A 16 10.82 -16.37 8.05
N ARG A 17 10.20 -17.28 8.78
CA ARG A 17 9.77 -16.99 10.16
C ARG A 17 10.96 -16.79 11.07
N VAL A 18 10.92 -15.70 11.85
CA VAL A 18 11.89 -15.38 12.89
C VAL A 18 11.11 -15.04 14.14
N GLY A 19 11.02 -16.00 15.06
CA GLY A 19 10.13 -15.90 16.21
C GLY A 19 8.67 -15.72 15.79
N ALA A 20 8.02 -14.67 16.28
CA ALA A 20 6.66 -14.29 15.91
C ALA A 20 6.59 -13.37 14.68
N GLY A 21 7.73 -12.89 14.19
CA GLY A 21 7.88 -12.04 13.01
C GLY A 21 8.25 -12.80 11.75
N LEU A 22 8.63 -12.05 10.71
CA LEU A 22 9.04 -12.56 9.41
C LEU A 22 10.22 -11.76 8.88
N ASP A 23 11.28 -12.44 8.45
CA ASP A 23 12.36 -11.88 7.65
C ASP A 23 12.00 -12.04 6.17
N LEU A 24 11.89 -10.91 5.47
CA LEU A 24 11.47 -10.80 4.09
C LEU A 24 12.64 -10.39 3.20
N GLU A 25 12.83 -11.06 2.08
CA GLU A 25 13.74 -10.62 1.03
C GLU A 25 12.96 -10.22 -0.23
N VAL A 26 13.21 -9.00 -0.71
CA VAL A 26 12.51 -8.41 -1.86
C VAL A 26 13.52 -8.05 -2.94
N ARG A 27 13.33 -8.59 -4.15
CA ARG A 27 14.04 -8.16 -5.35
C ARG A 27 13.38 -6.91 -5.90
N HIS A 28 14.18 -5.93 -6.34
CA HIS A 28 13.72 -4.64 -6.81
C HIS A 28 14.57 -4.07 -7.95
N ALA A 29 14.00 -3.06 -8.62
CA ALA A 29 14.66 -2.16 -9.57
C ALA A 29 14.37 -0.70 -9.20
N LEU A 30 14.33 -0.39 -7.90
CA LEU A 30 14.10 0.98 -7.41
C LEU A 30 15.09 1.95 -8.03
N PRO A 31 14.63 3.11 -8.53
CA PRO A 31 15.49 4.11 -9.16
C PRO A 31 16.35 4.85 -8.13
N GLY A 32 17.40 5.49 -8.65
CA GLY A 32 18.28 6.36 -7.86
C GLY A 32 19.46 5.62 -7.25
N GLU A 33 19.90 6.07 -6.08
CA GLU A 33 21.04 5.53 -5.35
C GLU A 33 20.78 4.10 -4.87
N PRO A 34 21.82 3.30 -4.61
CA PRO A 34 21.67 1.99 -3.98
C PRO A 34 20.85 2.08 -2.68
N VAL A 35 20.05 1.06 -2.43
CA VAL A 35 19.32 0.94 -1.16
C VAL A 35 20.30 0.62 -0.05
N GLU A 36 20.18 1.31 1.10
CA GLU A 36 21.09 1.17 2.23
C GLU A 36 20.40 0.57 3.46
N PRO A 37 21.12 -0.16 4.34
CA PRO A 37 20.60 -0.57 5.63
C PRO A 37 20.15 0.64 6.46
N GLY A 38 19.00 0.52 7.15
CA GLY A 38 18.38 1.59 7.91
C GLY A 38 17.41 2.45 7.09
N GLU A 39 17.41 2.34 5.77
CA GLU A 39 16.43 3.05 4.92
C GLU A 39 15.01 2.51 5.15
N SER A 40 14.03 3.41 5.09
CA SER A 40 12.60 3.03 5.10
C SER A 40 12.08 2.89 3.67
N ILE A 41 11.53 1.73 3.36
CA ILE A 41 10.86 1.46 2.08
C ILE A 41 9.41 1.03 2.35
N ALA A 42 8.45 1.63 1.67
CA ALA A 42 7.08 1.13 1.67
C ALA A 42 6.99 -0.10 0.75
N VAL A 43 6.53 -1.22 1.31
CA VAL A 43 6.28 -2.48 0.59
C VAL A 43 4.79 -2.78 0.68
N ASP A 44 4.06 -2.74 -0.44
CA ASP A 44 2.59 -2.78 -0.47
C ASP A 44 1.95 -1.82 0.56
N GLY A 45 2.55 -0.62 0.74
CA GLY A 45 2.10 0.39 1.70
C GLY A 45 2.53 0.15 3.14
N CYS A 46 3.32 -0.86 3.42
CA CYS A 46 3.86 -1.12 4.74
C CYS A 46 5.27 -0.55 4.86
N CYS A 47 5.50 0.40 5.77
CA CYS A 47 6.82 0.97 6.05
C CYS A 47 7.71 -0.09 6.70
N LEU A 48 8.74 -0.52 5.99
CA LEU A 48 9.71 -1.50 6.48
C LEU A 48 11.10 -0.88 6.51
N THR A 49 11.86 -1.18 7.56
CA THR A 49 13.26 -0.77 7.66
C THR A 49 14.15 -1.84 7.04
N VAL A 50 14.98 -1.42 6.10
CA VAL A 50 15.95 -2.30 5.44
C VAL A 50 17.02 -2.75 6.45
N THR A 51 17.26 -4.04 6.53
CA THR A 51 18.26 -4.63 7.44
C THR A 51 19.53 -5.05 6.69
N ILE A 52 19.40 -5.60 5.50
CA ILE A 52 20.49 -6.09 4.67
C ILE A 52 20.21 -5.70 3.21
N THR A 53 21.27 -5.30 2.50
CA THR A 53 21.19 -4.99 1.07
C THR A 53 22.10 -5.90 0.26
N ARG A 54 21.71 -6.18 -0.96
CA ARG A 54 22.48 -6.87 -2.00
C ARG A 54 22.18 -6.22 -3.36
N PRO A 55 22.99 -6.40 -4.36
CA PRO A 55 22.67 -5.91 -5.70
C PRO A 55 21.29 -6.41 -6.16
N GLY A 56 20.33 -5.46 -6.33
CA GLY A 56 18.97 -5.74 -6.79
C GLY A 56 18.04 -6.41 -5.77
N SER A 57 18.43 -6.52 -4.49
CA SER A 57 17.51 -6.98 -3.43
C SER A 57 17.84 -6.35 -2.08
N PHE A 58 16.83 -6.29 -1.21
CA PHE A 58 17.00 -5.92 0.20
C PHE A 58 16.23 -6.90 1.09
N ARG A 59 16.61 -6.93 2.37
CA ARG A 59 15.87 -7.64 3.42
C ARG A 59 15.30 -6.65 4.41
N ALA A 60 14.16 -7.01 4.99
CA ALA A 60 13.49 -6.24 6.02
C ALA A 60 12.72 -7.17 6.95
N ASP A 61 12.59 -6.77 8.22
CA ASP A 61 11.86 -7.52 9.23
C ASP A 61 10.42 -7.02 9.37
N LEU A 62 9.48 -7.94 9.41
CA LEU A 62 8.08 -7.65 9.72
C LEU A 62 7.78 -8.06 11.16
N SER A 63 7.27 -7.11 11.93
CA SER A 63 6.81 -7.35 13.30
C SER A 63 5.53 -8.20 13.33
N PRO A 64 5.19 -8.83 14.45
CA PRO A 64 3.90 -9.50 14.63
C PRO A 64 2.71 -8.59 14.39
N GLU A 65 2.79 -7.32 14.80
CA GLU A 65 1.75 -6.30 14.55
C GLU A 65 1.57 -6.05 13.06
N THR A 66 2.68 -5.85 12.32
CA THR A 66 2.66 -5.70 10.87
C THR A 66 1.99 -6.89 10.19
N LEU A 67 2.35 -8.11 10.61
CA LEU A 67 1.75 -9.33 10.07
C LEU A 67 0.25 -9.41 10.36
N ALA A 68 -0.18 -9.02 11.56
CA ALA A 68 -1.60 -9.02 11.93
C ALA A 68 -2.42 -8.06 11.07
N ARG A 69 -1.89 -6.86 10.78
CA ARG A 69 -2.56 -5.84 9.96
C ARG A 69 -2.56 -6.16 8.47
N THR A 70 -1.60 -6.91 7.98
CA THR A 70 -1.36 -7.13 6.56
C THR A 70 -1.67 -8.54 6.06
N GLY A 71 -2.51 -9.31 6.78
CA GLY A 71 -2.94 -10.64 6.36
C GLY A 71 -1.93 -11.78 6.58
N GLY A 72 -0.90 -11.53 7.39
CA GLY A 72 0.06 -12.54 7.83
C GLY A 72 0.87 -13.18 6.70
N SER A 73 1.36 -14.39 6.93
CA SER A 73 2.20 -15.14 5.97
C SER A 73 1.49 -15.46 4.64
N ARG A 74 0.16 -15.38 4.59
CA ARG A 74 -0.58 -15.54 3.33
C ARG A 74 -0.21 -14.45 2.33
N ARG A 75 -0.02 -13.21 2.79
CA ARG A 75 0.40 -12.08 1.95
C ARG A 75 1.88 -12.14 1.63
N TRP A 76 2.72 -12.33 2.63
CA TRP A 76 4.17 -12.24 2.55
C TRP A 76 4.80 -13.58 2.15
N ARG A 77 4.61 -13.98 0.88
CA ARG A 77 5.09 -15.28 0.36
C ARG A 77 5.98 -15.10 -0.88
N PRO A 78 6.97 -15.98 -1.08
CA PRO A 78 7.79 -15.95 -2.29
C PRO A 78 6.96 -15.97 -3.58
N GLY A 79 7.43 -15.26 -4.59
CA GLY A 79 6.79 -15.12 -5.89
C GLY A 79 5.77 -13.99 -5.99
N ARG A 80 5.30 -13.41 -4.86
CA ARG A 80 4.36 -12.30 -4.88
C ARG A 80 5.03 -11.03 -5.36
N GLU A 81 4.36 -10.29 -6.26
CA GLU A 81 4.71 -8.93 -6.63
C GLU A 81 4.19 -7.96 -5.57
N VAL A 82 4.99 -6.94 -5.26
CA VAL A 82 4.71 -5.90 -4.26
C VAL A 82 5.06 -4.53 -4.80
N HIS A 83 4.27 -3.53 -4.46
CA HIS A 83 4.58 -2.13 -4.78
C HIS A 83 5.68 -1.63 -3.87
N LEU A 84 6.60 -0.87 -4.43
CA LEU A 84 7.74 -0.30 -3.71
C LEU A 84 7.79 1.22 -3.90
N GLU A 85 8.03 1.91 -2.79
CA GLU A 85 8.29 3.36 -2.77
C GLU A 85 9.35 3.65 -1.70
N ARG A 86 10.35 4.47 -2.03
CA ARG A 86 11.34 4.98 -1.07
C ARG A 86 10.74 6.10 -0.24
N ALA A 87 11.21 6.23 1.00
CA ALA A 87 10.80 7.35 1.85
C ALA A 87 11.14 8.70 1.21
N LEU A 88 10.24 9.68 1.37
CA LEU A 88 10.46 11.05 0.97
C LEU A 88 11.70 11.64 1.63
N ARG A 89 12.50 12.35 0.85
CA ARG A 89 13.59 13.23 1.32
C ARG A 89 13.04 14.64 1.55
N ALA A 90 13.74 15.41 2.36
CA ALA A 90 13.42 16.83 2.51
C ALA A 90 13.56 17.55 1.15
N GLY A 91 12.50 18.26 0.75
CA GLY A 91 12.47 18.96 -0.54
C GLY A 91 11.85 18.17 -1.70
N ASP A 92 11.56 16.89 -1.54
CA ASP A 92 10.87 16.11 -2.57
C ASP A 92 9.44 16.60 -2.81
N ARG A 93 8.95 16.38 -4.05
CA ARG A 93 7.57 16.74 -4.42
C ARG A 93 6.59 15.72 -3.85
N MET A 94 5.53 16.21 -3.20
CA MET A 94 4.42 15.38 -2.75
C MET A 94 3.36 15.30 -3.86
N GLY A 95 3.49 14.35 -4.76
CA GLY A 95 2.58 14.18 -5.90
C GLY A 95 1.29 13.42 -5.60
N GLY A 96 1.22 12.71 -4.46
CA GLY A 96 0.02 12.01 -3.97
C GLY A 96 -0.56 12.68 -2.73
N HIS A 97 -0.66 11.92 -1.62
CA HIS A 97 -1.04 12.45 -0.31
C HIS A 97 -0.05 11.96 0.75
N LEU A 98 -0.23 12.39 1.99
CA LEU A 98 0.64 12.00 3.09
C LEU A 98 0.36 10.55 3.48
N VAL A 99 1.25 9.65 3.09
CA VAL A 99 1.21 8.21 3.42
C VAL A 99 2.30 7.91 4.43
N GLN A 100 1.92 7.30 5.56
CA GLN A 100 2.87 6.98 6.64
C GLN A 100 3.55 5.63 6.41
N GLY A 101 2.88 4.73 5.68
CA GLY A 101 3.25 3.32 5.58
C GLY A 101 2.71 2.50 6.77
N HIS A 102 1.70 3.01 7.44
CA HIS A 102 1.07 2.38 8.61
C HIS A 102 -0.28 1.79 8.21
N VAL A 103 -0.24 0.58 7.67
CA VAL A 103 -1.43 -0.14 7.24
C VAL A 103 -2.42 -0.32 8.40
N ASP A 104 -3.65 0.11 8.19
CA ASP A 104 -4.71 -0.02 9.19
C ASP A 104 -5.28 -1.45 9.21
N GLN A 105 -5.54 -2.02 8.03
CA GLN A 105 -6.09 -3.37 7.85
C GLN A 105 -6.07 -3.82 6.40
N GLU A 106 -6.55 -5.04 6.13
CA GLU A 106 -6.89 -5.48 4.78
C GLU A 106 -8.36 -5.19 4.45
N VAL A 107 -8.61 -4.84 3.18
CA VAL A 107 -9.95 -4.71 2.58
C VAL A 107 -10.08 -5.64 1.39
N ARG A 108 -11.30 -6.11 1.11
CA ARG A 108 -11.60 -7.02 0.00
C ARG A 108 -11.92 -6.25 -1.26
N VAL A 109 -11.37 -6.70 -2.39
CA VAL A 109 -11.79 -6.26 -3.71
C VAL A 109 -13.18 -6.85 -4.00
N LEU A 110 -14.14 -5.98 -4.34
CA LEU A 110 -15.50 -6.35 -4.72
C LEU A 110 -15.69 -6.39 -6.23
N GLY A 111 -14.87 -5.64 -6.97
CA GLY A 111 -14.92 -5.61 -8.42
C GLY A 111 -13.91 -4.66 -9.04
N LEU A 112 -13.57 -4.92 -10.29
CA LEU A 112 -12.77 -4.06 -11.15
C LEU A 112 -13.48 -3.93 -12.50
N ARG A 113 -13.80 -2.70 -12.91
CA ARG A 113 -14.50 -2.43 -14.16
C ARG A 113 -13.68 -1.46 -15.00
N ARG A 114 -13.36 -1.85 -16.22
CA ARG A 114 -12.72 -0.96 -17.19
C ARG A 114 -13.69 0.15 -17.63
N VAL A 115 -13.15 1.34 -17.87
CA VAL A 115 -13.92 2.50 -18.32
C VAL A 115 -13.34 3.06 -19.62
N ALA A 116 -14.13 3.86 -20.33
CA ALA A 116 -13.64 4.58 -21.50
C ALA A 116 -12.40 5.44 -21.14
N GLY A 117 -11.52 5.65 -22.12
CA GLY A 117 -10.26 6.37 -21.90
C GLY A 117 -9.13 5.54 -21.25
N GLY A 118 -9.27 4.20 -21.21
CA GLY A 118 -8.21 3.28 -20.78
C GLY A 118 -8.01 3.15 -19.28
N GLY A 119 -8.85 3.81 -18.47
CA GLY A 119 -8.84 3.70 -17.01
C GLY A 119 -9.66 2.52 -16.48
N ALA A 120 -9.77 2.44 -15.14
CA ALA A 120 -10.65 1.49 -14.47
C ALA A 120 -11.24 2.09 -13.18
N VAL A 121 -12.31 1.50 -12.71
CA VAL A 121 -12.90 1.74 -11.38
C VAL A 121 -12.72 0.46 -10.57
N LEU A 122 -12.03 0.58 -9.45
CA LEU A 122 -11.84 -0.49 -8.48
C LEU A 122 -12.81 -0.25 -7.31
N ARG A 123 -13.70 -1.23 -7.06
CA ARG A 123 -14.60 -1.22 -5.91
C ARG A 123 -14.02 -2.13 -4.82
N VAL A 124 -13.95 -1.60 -3.62
CA VAL A 124 -13.45 -2.30 -2.44
C VAL A 124 -14.43 -2.20 -1.27
N GLU A 125 -14.36 -3.18 -0.40
CA GLU A 125 -15.12 -3.22 0.85
C GLU A 125 -14.78 -2.01 1.72
N LEU A 126 -15.80 -1.41 2.32
CA LEU A 126 -15.67 -0.43 3.39
C LEU A 126 -15.97 -1.11 4.72
N PRO A 127 -14.96 -1.44 5.53
CA PRO A 127 -15.15 -2.13 6.80
C PRO A 127 -15.96 -1.29 7.79
N ARG A 128 -16.57 -1.97 8.78
CA ARG A 128 -17.21 -1.28 9.91
C ARG A 128 -16.19 -0.37 10.61
N GLY A 129 -16.57 0.87 10.86
CA GLY A 129 -15.67 1.89 11.43
C GLY A 129 -14.83 2.67 10.40
N GLY A 130 -14.74 2.23 9.15
CA GLY A 130 -14.01 2.96 8.09
C GLY A 130 -14.75 4.20 7.57
N ARG A 131 -16.07 4.28 7.77
CA ARG A 131 -16.90 5.37 7.22
C ARG A 131 -16.46 6.78 7.62
N PRO A 132 -16.06 7.05 8.87
CA PRO A 132 -15.54 8.38 9.26
C PRO A 132 -14.16 8.70 8.68
N LEU A 133 -13.45 7.68 8.18
CA LEU A 133 -12.06 7.77 7.72
C LEU A 133 -11.94 7.87 6.20
N VAL A 134 -13.07 7.96 5.48
CA VAL A 134 -13.13 8.05 4.03
C VAL A 134 -14.24 8.99 3.58
N VAL A 135 -13.93 9.88 2.64
CA VAL A 135 -14.89 10.83 2.04
C VAL A 135 -14.78 10.81 0.53
N GLU A 136 -15.86 11.10 -0.18
CA GLU A 136 -15.79 11.30 -1.64
C GLU A 136 -14.83 12.45 -1.97
N LYS A 137 -14.04 12.28 -3.02
CA LYS A 137 -12.95 13.17 -3.43
C LYS A 137 -11.77 13.28 -2.44
N GLY A 138 -11.82 12.56 -1.32
CA GLY A 138 -10.68 12.41 -0.43
C GLY A 138 -9.68 11.37 -0.91
N SER A 139 -8.58 11.24 -0.17
CA SER A 139 -7.49 10.31 -0.48
C SER A 139 -7.59 9.02 0.35
N VAL A 140 -7.05 7.94 -0.22
CA VAL A 140 -6.85 6.66 0.46
C VAL A 140 -5.66 5.96 -0.18
N ALA A 141 -4.85 5.25 0.61
CA ALA A 141 -3.81 4.39 0.04
C ALA A 141 -4.28 2.93 0.02
N LEU A 142 -4.15 2.27 -1.14
CA LEU A 142 -4.42 0.84 -1.32
C LEU A 142 -3.16 0.14 -1.83
N ASP A 143 -2.65 -0.84 -1.06
CA ASP A 143 -1.33 -1.46 -1.29
C ASP A 143 -0.25 -0.40 -1.56
N GLY A 144 -0.27 0.71 -0.80
CA GLY A 144 0.67 1.82 -0.91
C GLY A 144 0.41 2.79 -2.07
N VAL A 145 -0.63 2.59 -2.87
CA VAL A 145 -0.97 3.48 -3.99
C VAL A 145 -1.93 4.57 -3.54
N SER A 146 -1.54 5.83 -3.68
CA SER A 146 -2.40 7.00 -3.42
C SER A 146 -3.51 7.08 -4.47
N LEU A 147 -4.76 7.08 -4.01
CA LEU A 147 -5.93 7.05 -4.87
C LEU A 147 -7.00 8.03 -4.37
N THR A 148 -7.76 8.57 -5.33
CA THR A 148 -8.92 9.41 -5.01
C THR A 148 -10.19 8.56 -4.90
N VAL A 149 -10.93 8.75 -3.83
CA VAL A 149 -12.25 8.13 -3.63
C VAL A 149 -13.26 8.76 -4.60
N ALA A 150 -13.73 7.99 -5.56
CA ALA A 150 -14.66 8.46 -6.56
C ALA A 150 -16.12 8.42 -6.09
N ARG A 151 -16.48 7.39 -5.31
CA ARG A 151 -17.86 7.17 -4.79
C ARG A 151 -17.83 6.39 -3.49
N LEU A 152 -18.83 6.62 -2.65
CA LEU A 152 -19.08 5.87 -1.43
C LEU A 152 -20.47 5.21 -1.46
N GLY A 153 -20.56 4.01 -0.88
CA GLY A 153 -21.81 3.29 -0.68
C GLY A 153 -21.96 2.75 0.74
N GLY A 154 -23.01 1.97 0.96
CA GLY A 154 -23.36 1.41 2.27
C GLY A 154 -22.51 0.20 2.69
N GLY A 155 -21.23 0.16 2.38
CA GLY A 155 -20.33 -0.96 2.74
C GLY A 155 -19.23 -1.15 1.71
N TRP A 156 -19.05 -0.16 0.85
CA TRP A 156 -18.02 -0.14 -0.19
C TRP A 156 -17.64 1.30 -0.54
N PHE A 157 -16.47 1.44 -1.16
CA PHE A 157 -16.06 2.65 -1.86
C PHE A 157 -15.42 2.29 -3.21
N GLU A 158 -15.40 3.25 -4.11
CA GLU A 158 -14.78 3.14 -5.42
C GLU A 158 -13.63 4.12 -5.54
N VAL A 159 -12.54 3.67 -6.16
CA VAL A 159 -11.42 4.52 -6.55
C VAL A 159 -11.23 4.46 -8.06
N ALA A 160 -10.85 5.60 -8.65
CA ALA A 160 -10.52 5.68 -10.07
C ALA A 160 -9.04 5.31 -10.27
N LEU A 161 -8.78 4.38 -11.19
CA LEU A 161 -7.45 4.02 -11.64
C LEU A 161 -7.21 4.62 -13.03
N VAL A 162 -6.34 5.60 -13.11
CA VAL A 162 -5.91 6.19 -14.39
C VAL A 162 -4.98 5.23 -15.14
N PRO A 163 -4.80 5.37 -16.46
CA PRO A 163 -3.94 4.48 -17.25
C PRO A 163 -2.53 4.33 -16.67
N GLU A 164 -1.92 5.39 -16.18
CA GLU A 164 -0.60 5.38 -15.55
C GLU A 164 -0.58 4.49 -14.29
N THR A 165 -1.59 4.59 -13.42
CA THR A 165 -1.71 3.72 -12.24
C THR A 165 -1.85 2.26 -12.66
N LEU A 166 -2.61 1.98 -13.71
CA LEU A 166 -2.77 0.62 -14.23
C LEU A 166 -1.48 0.05 -14.81
N ALA A 167 -0.66 0.89 -15.43
CA ALA A 167 0.62 0.50 -16.01
C ALA A 167 1.71 0.26 -14.94
N ARG A 168 1.74 1.12 -13.91
CA ARG A 168 2.80 1.10 -12.89
C ARG A 168 2.49 0.24 -11.66
N THR A 169 1.29 -0.31 -11.56
CA THR A 169 0.88 -1.06 -10.37
C THR A 169 0.22 -2.39 -10.72
N THR A 170 0.06 -3.24 -9.71
CA THR A 170 -0.67 -4.51 -9.85
C THR A 170 -2.18 -4.35 -9.71
N LEU A 171 -2.71 -3.14 -9.42
CA LEU A 171 -4.12 -2.91 -9.14
C LEU A 171 -5.04 -3.27 -10.31
N GLY A 172 -4.58 -3.06 -11.54
CA GLY A 172 -5.34 -3.40 -12.75
C GLY A 172 -5.55 -4.90 -13.01
N ARG A 173 -4.89 -5.76 -12.23
CA ARG A 173 -4.97 -7.23 -12.31
C ARG A 173 -5.79 -7.85 -11.17
N ARG A 174 -6.31 -7.04 -10.25
CA ARG A 174 -7.07 -7.50 -9.09
C ARG A 174 -8.43 -8.07 -9.49
N ARG A 175 -8.85 -9.10 -8.76
CA ARG A 175 -10.11 -9.82 -8.98
C ARG A 175 -10.97 -9.75 -7.73
N PRO A 176 -12.31 -9.90 -7.85
CA PRO A 176 -13.18 -10.05 -6.69
C PRO A 176 -12.66 -11.14 -5.74
N GLY A 177 -12.63 -10.81 -4.45
CA GLY A 177 -12.07 -11.67 -3.40
C GLY A 177 -10.61 -11.41 -3.04
N ASP A 178 -9.81 -10.76 -3.91
CA ASP A 178 -8.46 -10.33 -3.57
C ASP A 178 -8.49 -9.38 -2.36
N ARG A 179 -7.37 -9.30 -1.64
CA ARG A 179 -7.22 -8.41 -0.49
C ARG A 179 -6.11 -7.41 -0.74
N LEU A 180 -6.38 -6.16 -0.33
CA LEU A 180 -5.46 -5.03 -0.39
C LEU A 180 -5.23 -4.49 1.01
N CYS A 181 -4.02 -4.05 1.31
CA CYS A 181 -3.75 -3.25 2.49
C CYS A 181 -4.36 -1.87 2.31
N VAL A 182 -5.10 -1.37 3.29
CA VAL A 182 -5.59 0.00 3.30
C VAL A 182 -4.88 0.80 4.38
N GLU A 183 -4.46 2.00 4.01
CA GLU A 183 -4.11 3.06 4.95
C GLU A 183 -5.05 4.24 4.70
N TRP A 184 -5.81 4.62 5.72
CA TRP A 184 -6.68 5.79 5.67
C TRP A 184 -5.85 7.06 5.78
N ASP A 185 -6.31 8.12 5.12
CA ASP A 185 -5.65 9.42 5.18
C ASP A 185 -5.51 9.88 6.65
N VAL A 186 -4.27 10.16 7.04
CA VAL A 186 -3.93 10.57 8.41
C VAL A 186 -4.65 11.86 8.85
N MET A 187 -4.96 12.75 7.91
CA MET A 187 -5.72 13.97 8.19
C MET A 187 -7.17 13.64 8.60
N LEU A 188 -7.79 12.65 7.95
CA LEU A 188 -9.12 12.18 8.30
C LEU A 188 -9.11 11.40 9.63
N LYS A 189 -8.05 10.60 9.90
CA LYS A 189 -7.87 9.97 11.21
C LYS A 189 -7.79 11.01 12.33
N ALA A 190 -6.99 12.06 12.15
CA ALA A 190 -6.85 13.14 13.11
C ALA A 190 -8.18 13.89 13.35
N ALA A 191 -8.90 14.21 12.27
CA ALA A 191 -10.21 14.88 12.35
C ALA A 191 -11.28 14.00 13.03
N ALA A 192 -11.27 12.69 12.80
CA ALA A 192 -12.19 11.75 13.43
C ALA A 192 -11.89 11.60 14.94
N ALA A 193 -10.62 11.55 15.34
CA ALA A 193 -10.21 11.48 16.74
C ALA A 193 -10.62 12.73 17.55
N GLY A 194 -10.61 13.91 16.93
CA GLY A 194 -11.03 15.17 17.56
C GLY A 194 -12.54 15.30 17.79
N ARG A 195 -13.37 14.50 17.10
CA ARG A 195 -14.85 14.54 17.25
C ARG A 195 -15.37 13.66 18.39
N GLY A 196 -14.52 12.86 19.01
CA GLY A 196 -14.88 11.95 20.10
C GLY A 196 -14.59 12.48 21.51
N ARG A 197 -14.31 13.80 21.62
CA ARG A 197 -14.09 14.49 22.90
C ARG A 197 -15.22 15.47 23.16
#